data_c74c7291eb0300b42af0ef534fccce79
#
_entry.id   c74c7291eb0300b42af0ef534fccce79
#
_cell.length_a   1.000
_cell.length_b   1.000
_cell.length_c   1.000
_cell.angle_alpha   90.00
_cell.angle_beta   90.00
_cell.angle_gamma   90.00
#
_symmetry.space_group_name_H-M   'P 1'
#
loop_
_entity.id
_entity.type
_entity.pdbx_description
1 polymer ?
#
loop_
_entity_poly.entity_id
_entity_poly.type
_entity_poly.pdbx_seq_one_letter_code
_entity_poly.pdbx_strand_id
1 'polypeptide(L)' 'MVDSPLAGDVLITTEGGRHLLSVVPHPHRLSLSEYAIALQIAKRWAKAHNAAVWRTAEGVVTKLAED' A
#
# COMPACT_ATOMS: atom_id res chain seq x y z
N MET A 1 -16.46 10.00 -9.52
CA MET A 1 -15.15 9.51 -9.91
C MET A 1 -14.56 8.68 -8.77
N VAL A 2 -14.16 7.48 -9.06
CA VAL A 2 -13.63 6.59 -8.03
C VAL A 2 -12.10 6.62 -8.06
N ASP A 3 -11.51 6.95 -6.93
CA ASP A 3 -10.06 6.88 -6.79
C ASP A 3 -9.66 5.44 -6.54
N SER A 4 -8.78 4.93 -7.35
CA SER A 4 -8.28 3.58 -7.19
C SER A 4 -6.78 3.54 -7.51
N PRO A 5 -6.06 2.55 -6.97
CA PRO A 5 -4.64 2.42 -7.25
C PRO A 5 -4.36 2.22 -8.73
N LEU A 6 -3.33 2.88 -9.20
CA LEU A 6 -2.86 2.75 -10.58
C LEU A 6 -1.71 1.75 -10.63
N ALA A 7 -1.45 1.23 -11.81
CA ALA A 7 -0.32 0.31 -11.98
C ALA A 7 0.97 0.98 -11.53
N GLY A 8 1.72 0.30 -10.66
CA GLY A 8 2.93 0.83 -10.08
C GLY A 8 2.76 1.39 -8.66
N ASP A 9 1.53 1.63 -8.25
CA ASP A 9 1.26 2.12 -6.90
C ASP A 9 1.40 1.00 -5.87
N VAL A 10 1.71 1.39 -4.63
CA VAL A 10 1.84 0.45 -3.53
C VAL A 10 0.54 0.38 -2.77
N LEU A 11 0.10 -0.83 -2.49
CA LEU A 11 -1.12 -1.07 -1.72
C LEU A 11 -0.79 -1.79 -0.43
N ILE A 12 -1.25 -1.25 0.69
CA ILE A 12 -1.13 -1.89 1.99
C ILE A 12 -2.49 -2.46 2.35
N THR A 13 -2.55 -3.78 2.49
CA THR A 13 -3.77 -4.46 2.89
C THR A 13 -3.61 -4.97 4.31
N THR A 14 -4.50 -4.55 5.21
CA THR A 14 -4.49 -5.03 6.58
C THR A 14 -5.46 -6.18 6.72
N GLU A 15 -4.97 -7.32 7.16
CA GLU A 15 -5.75 -8.53 7.23
C GLU A 15 -5.26 -9.41 8.37
N GLY A 16 -6.14 -9.73 9.31
CA GLY A 16 -5.82 -10.63 10.41
C GLY A 16 -4.62 -10.21 11.25
N GLY A 17 -4.45 -8.92 11.47
CA GLY A 17 -3.32 -8.40 12.25
C GLY A 17 -2.03 -8.32 11.46
N ARG A 18 -2.06 -8.60 10.18
CA ARG A 18 -0.90 -8.50 9.30
C ARG A 18 -1.11 -7.43 8.25
N HIS A 19 -0.02 -6.87 7.79
CA HIS A 19 -0.03 -5.83 6.78
C HIS A 19 0.68 -6.33 5.54
N LEU A 20 -0.07 -6.46 4.47
CA LEU A 20 0.43 -7.01 3.22
C LEU A 20 0.75 -5.89 2.24
N LEU A 21 1.99 -5.83 1.81
CA LEU A 21 2.44 -4.85 0.83
C LEU A 21 2.46 -5.48 -0.55
N SER A 22 1.86 -4.80 -1.50
CA SER A 22 1.88 -5.24 -2.88
C SER A 22 2.03 -4.05 -3.81
N VAL A 23 2.57 -4.29 -5.00
CA VAL A 23 2.65 -3.28 -6.06
C VAL A 23 1.62 -3.64 -7.10
N VAL A 24 0.67 -2.75 -7.33
CA VAL A 24 -0.43 -2.99 -8.26
C VAL A 24 0.11 -3.09 -9.68
N PRO A 25 -0.32 -4.05 -10.48
CA PRO A 25 -1.27 -5.13 -10.23
C PRO A 25 -0.62 -6.46 -9.84
N HIS A 26 0.61 -6.45 -9.37
CA HIS A 26 1.34 -7.67 -9.06
C HIS A 26 0.73 -8.39 -7.86
N PRO A 27 0.60 -9.73 -7.93
CA PRO A 27 0.02 -10.49 -6.83
C PRO A 27 0.99 -10.74 -5.68
N HIS A 28 2.27 -10.48 -5.88
CA HIS A 28 3.26 -10.69 -4.82
C HIS A 28 3.04 -9.75 -3.66
N ARG A 29 3.06 -10.31 -2.46
CA ARG A 29 2.82 -9.55 -1.24
C ARG A 29 3.90 -9.81 -0.23
N LEU A 30 4.35 -8.74 0.40
CA LEU A 30 5.26 -8.82 1.53
C LEU A 30 4.44 -8.69 2.80
N SER A 31 4.50 -9.69 3.67
CA SER A 31 3.73 -9.71 4.90
C SER A 31 4.55 -9.15 6.06
N LEU A 32 3.98 -8.17 6.75
CA LEU A 32 4.63 -7.51 7.88
C LEU A 32 3.69 -7.48 9.07
N SER A 33 4.25 -7.62 10.27
CA SER A 33 3.46 -7.62 11.50
C SER A 33 3.26 -6.23 12.07
N GLU A 34 4.02 -5.24 11.63
CA GLU A 34 3.91 -3.88 12.12
C GLU A 34 3.54 -2.91 11.01
N TYR A 35 2.47 -2.16 11.22
CA TYR A 35 1.99 -1.20 10.24
C TYR A 35 3.02 -0.10 9.97
N ALA A 36 3.67 0.39 11.02
CA ALA A 36 4.64 1.47 10.88
C ALA A 36 5.78 1.09 9.92
N ILE A 37 6.25 -0.15 10.02
CA ILE A 37 7.30 -0.65 9.13
C ILE A 37 6.78 -0.81 7.71
N ALA A 38 5.57 -1.35 7.57
CA ALA A 38 4.94 -1.50 6.26
C ALA A 38 4.79 -0.15 5.57
N LEU A 39 4.31 0.85 6.31
CA LEU A 39 4.12 2.19 5.79
C LEU A 39 5.46 2.81 5.36
N GLN A 40 6.50 2.60 6.14
CA GLN A 40 7.82 3.12 5.85
C GLN A 40 8.37 2.54 4.54
N ILE A 41 8.25 1.24 4.38
CA ILE A 41 8.67 0.56 3.15
C ILE A 41 7.86 1.04 1.96
N ALA A 42 6.55 1.16 2.13
CA ALA A 42 5.65 1.62 1.08
C ALA A 42 6.00 3.03 0.62
N LYS A 43 6.23 3.93 1.57
CA LYS A 43 6.60 5.31 1.24
C LYS A 43 7.94 5.38 0.51
N ARG A 44 8.88 4.57 0.92
CA ARG A 44 10.20 4.51 0.30
C ARG A 44 10.09 4.05 -1.16
N TRP A 45 9.33 3.00 -1.38
CA TRP A 45 9.08 2.51 -2.72
C TRP A 45 8.41 3.56 -3.59
N ALA A 46 7.34 4.15 -3.05
CA ALA A 46 6.56 5.14 -3.78
C ALA A 46 7.41 6.34 -4.19
N LYS A 47 8.26 6.80 -3.28
CA LYS A 47 9.14 7.93 -3.55
C LYS A 47 10.15 7.58 -4.64
N ALA A 48 10.71 6.37 -4.60
CA ALA A 48 11.70 5.94 -5.58
C ALA A 48 11.10 5.76 -6.98
N HIS A 49 9.83 5.42 -7.06
CA HIS A 49 9.15 5.15 -8.32
C HIS A 49 8.11 6.19 -8.70
N ASN A 50 8.07 7.30 -7.96
CA ASN A 50 7.12 8.37 -8.21
C ASN A 50 5.68 7.86 -8.23
N ALA A 51 5.36 6.99 -7.28
CA ALA A 51 4.07 6.33 -7.18
C ALA A 51 3.32 6.81 -5.93
N ALA A 52 2.08 6.37 -5.78
CA ALA A 52 1.27 6.68 -4.62
C ALA A 52 1.18 5.47 -3.69
N VAL A 53 0.83 5.73 -2.44
CA VAL A 53 0.62 4.68 -1.44
C VAL A 53 -0.87 4.64 -1.11
N TRP A 54 -1.44 3.44 -1.14
CA TRP A 54 -2.84 3.21 -0.84
C TRP A 54 -2.96 2.23 0.31
N ARG A 55 -4.07 2.31 1.02
CA ARG A 55 -4.36 1.39 2.12
C ARG A 55 -5.75 0.82 1.96
N THR A 56 -5.86 -0.49 2.13
CA THR A 56 -7.14 -1.17 2.14
C THR A 56 -7.41 -1.69 3.55
N ALA A 57 -8.52 -1.26 4.13
CA ALA A 57 -8.96 -1.72 5.44
C ALA A 57 -10.49 -1.84 5.41
N GLU A 58 -11.01 -2.96 5.89
CA GLU A 58 -12.45 -3.21 5.94
C GLU A 58 -13.16 -2.96 4.60
N GLY A 59 -12.49 -3.31 3.51
CA GLY A 59 -13.07 -3.16 2.19
C GLY A 59 -13.00 -1.75 1.61
N VAL A 60 -12.38 -0.82 2.35
CA VAL A 60 -12.27 0.57 1.89
C VAL A 60 -10.83 0.84 1.46
N VAL A 61 -10.67 1.37 0.25
CA VAL A 61 -9.37 1.74 -0.29
C VAL A 61 -9.21 3.25 -0.15
N THR A 62 -8.16 3.66 0.53
CA THR A 62 -7.88 5.07 0.79
C THR A 62 -6.49 5.42 0.34
N LYS A 63 -6.35 6.53 -0.37
CA LYS A 63 -5.04 7.04 -0.77
C LYS A 63 -4.41 7.76 0.42
N LEU A 64 -3.19 7.38 0.74
CA LEU A 64 -2.46 8.01 1.83
C LEU A 64 -1.76 9.27 1.33
N ALA A 65 -1.71 10.27 2.21
CA ALA A 65 -1.06 11.53 1.87
C ALA A 65 0.43 11.32 1.69
N GLU A 66 0.98 12.01 0.72
CA GLU A 66 2.43 12.03 0.49
C GLU A 66 3.05 13.15 1.32
N ASP A 67 4.16 12.84 1.93
CA ASP A 67 4.94 13.85 2.63
C ASP A 67 6.33 13.91 2.08
#